data_15a3d517f007a26c8c4e70757730d51b
#
_entry.id   15a3d517f007a26c8c4e70757730d51b
#
_cell.length_a   1.000
_cell.length_b   1.000
_cell.length_c   1.000
_cell.angle_alpha   90.00
_cell.angle_beta   90.00
_cell.angle_gamma   90.00
#
_symmetry.space_group_name_H-M   'P 1'
#
loop_
_entity.id
_entity.type
_entity.pdbx_description
1 polymer ?
#
loop_
_entity_poly.entity_id
_entity_poly.type
_entity_poly.pdbx_seq_one_letter_code
_entity_poly.pdbx_strand_id
1 'polypeptide(L)'
;FALLIDSDNVSAKYISVILDELSKYGTTTYKRIYGDWTDTKASRWKGKLLEHSIVPIQQFANTTGKNATDSAMIIDAMDILYGHQVDGFCLVSSDSDFTRLASRLRESGMTVIGMGEEKTPLSFRSSCSIFTNLEVLLEEEKGEEMQEGPDGAGESGKKDERDEDGAGTDRSSQIISTVIGMISDSEDKGKELSLGEIG
;
A
#
# COMPACT_ATOMS: atom_id res chain seq x y z
N PHE A 1 -3.98 -2.70 14.03
CA PHE A 1 -4.46 -1.42 13.46
C PHE A 1 -5.28 -1.65 12.20
N ALA A 2 -6.23 -0.73 11.92
CA ALA A 2 -6.91 -0.61 10.63
C ALA A 2 -6.32 0.56 9.83
N LEU A 3 -5.74 0.28 8.68
CA LEU A 3 -5.25 1.26 7.72
C LEU A 3 -6.35 1.58 6.70
N LEU A 4 -6.79 2.83 6.68
CA LEU A 4 -7.84 3.36 5.80
C LEU A 4 -7.26 4.53 5.00
N ILE A 5 -7.22 4.38 3.67
CA ILE A 5 -6.57 5.32 2.75
C ILE A 5 -7.61 5.97 1.84
N ASP A 6 -7.59 7.28 1.77
CA ASP A 6 -8.36 8.07 0.84
C ASP A 6 -7.55 8.28 -0.46
N SER A 7 -7.93 7.60 -1.55
CA SER A 7 -7.18 7.65 -2.82
C SER A 7 -7.32 8.97 -3.56
N ASP A 8 -8.33 9.76 -3.24
CA ASP A 8 -8.59 11.04 -3.91
C ASP A 8 -7.64 12.14 -3.40
N ASN A 9 -7.23 12.02 -2.13
CA ASN A 9 -6.41 13.01 -1.43
C ASN A 9 -4.97 12.57 -1.15
N VAL A 10 -4.57 11.35 -1.56
CA VAL A 10 -3.22 10.82 -1.31
C VAL A 10 -2.64 10.18 -2.56
N SER A 11 -1.35 10.41 -2.81
CA SER A 11 -0.64 9.81 -3.95
C SER A 11 -0.11 8.42 -3.62
N ALA A 12 -0.17 7.50 -4.61
CA ALA A 12 0.36 6.13 -4.50
C ALA A 12 1.87 6.06 -4.21
N LYS A 13 2.63 7.14 -4.43
CA LYS A 13 4.07 7.21 -4.12
C LYS A 13 4.39 7.08 -2.64
N TYR A 14 3.42 7.38 -1.76
CA TYR A 14 3.64 7.34 -0.31
C TYR A 14 3.37 5.98 0.33
N ILE A 15 2.90 4.98 -0.43
CA ILE A 15 2.41 3.73 0.17
C ILE A 15 3.47 2.99 0.98
N SER A 16 4.71 2.93 0.49
CA SER A 16 5.83 2.28 1.20
C SER A 16 6.06 2.95 2.55
N VAL A 17 6.30 4.26 2.56
CA VAL A 17 6.55 5.01 3.81
C VAL A 17 5.38 4.98 4.79
N ILE A 18 4.13 4.91 4.30
CA ILE A 18 2.94 4.75 5.15
C ILE A 18 2.97 3.41 5.87
N LEU A 19 3.27 2.32 5.16
CA LEU A 19 3.31 0.98 5.74
C LEU A 19 4.48 0.81 6.69
N ASP A 20 5.64 1.35 6.35
CA ASP A 20 6.84 1.31 7.18
C ASP A 20 6.64 2.11 8.47
N GLU A 21 6.12 3.31 8.39
CA GLU A 21 5.76 4.11 9.56
C GLU A 21 4.72 3.41 10.44
N LEU A 22 3.65 2.88 9.84
CA LEU A 22 2.60 2.20 10.58
C LEU A 22 3.11 0.93 11.28
N SER A 23 4.08 0.24 10.70
CA SER A 23 4.68 -0.97 11.29
C SER A 23 5.33 -0.72 12.66
N LYS A 24 5.76 0.50 12.93
CA LYS A 24 6.34 0.93 14.22
C LYS A 24 5.31 0.89 15.37
N TYR A 25 4.02 0.98 15.04
CA TYR A 25 2.93 1.02 16.03
C TYR A 25 2.28 -0.34 16.26
N GLY A 26 2.48 -1.31 15.36
CA GLY A 26 1.96 -2.67 15.52
C GLY A 26 1.46 -3.30 14.23
N THR A 27 0.74 -4.41 14.38
CA THR A 27 0.24 -5.19 13.24
C THR A 27 -0.95 -4.52 12.56
N THR A 28 -0.91 -4.45 11.23
CA THR A 28 -2.03 -3.93 10.42
C THR A 28 -2.91 -5.09 9.94
N THR A 29 -4.11 -5.22 10.52
CA THR A 29 -5.08 -6.28 10.17
C THR A 29 -5.98 -5.91 9.01
N TYR A 30 -6.39 -4.66 8.90
CA TYR A 30 -7.16 -4.12 7.79
C TYR A 30 -6.31 -3.17 6.98
N LYS A 31 -6.25 -3.39 5.67
CA LYS A 31 -5.61 -2.48 4.71
C LYS A 31 -6.63 -2.18 3.62
N ARG A 32 -7.29 -1.04 3.67
CA ARG A 32 -8.34 -0.64 2.74
C ARG A 32 -8.06 0.72 2.14
N ILE A 33 -8.41 0.88 0.88
CA ILE A 33 -8.30 2.14 0.16
C ILE A 33 -9.62 2.42 -0.56
N TYR A 34 -10.08 3.63 -0.47
CA TYR A 34 -11.39 4.08 -0.94
C TYR A 34 -11.24 5.01 -2.12
N GLY A 35 -12.06 4.81 -3.16
CA GLY A 35 -12.03 5.65 -4.34
C GLY A 35 -12.88 5.14 -5.49
N ASP A 36 -12.94 5.88 -6.58
CA ASP A 36 -13.57 5.45 -7.81
C ASP A 36 -12.54 4.74 -8.71
N TRP A 37 -12.56 3.41 -8.68
CA TRP A 37 -11.63 2.54 -9.42
C TRP A 37 -11.95 2.46 -10.91
N THR A 38 -13.01 3.12 -11.39
CA THR A 38 -13.32 3.29 -12.81
C THR A 38 -12.59 4.49 -13.42
N ASP A 39 -12.06 5.41 -12.60
CA ASP A 39 -11.25 6.52 -13.05
C ASP A 39 -9.85 6.05 -13.49
N THR A 40 -9.33 6.66 -14.54
CA THR A 40 -7.96 6.41 -15.05
C THR A 40 -6.87 6.72 -14.02
N LYS A 41 -7.12 7.63 -13.07
CA LYS A 41 -6.21 7.95 -11.96
C LYS A 41 -5.94 6.74 -11.07
N ALA A 42 -6.92 5.86 -10.92
CA ALA A 42 -6.82 4.64 -10.13
C ALA A 42 -5.74 3.66 -10.65
N SER A 43 -5.38 3.75 -11.93
CA SER A 43 -4.36 2.90 -12.54
C SER A 43 -2.99 2.98 -11.85
N ARG A 44 -2.65 4.13 -11.24
CA ARG A 44 -1.40 4.34 -10.49
C ARG A 44 -1.32 3.49 -9.23
N TRP A 45 -2.46 3.13 -8.66
CA TRP A 45 -2.55 2.31 -7.46
C TRP A 45 -2.50 0.81 -7.75
N LYS A 46 -2.93 0.36 -8.94
CA LYS A 46 -3.17 -1.05 -9.24
C LYS A 46 -2.00 -1.97 -8.88
N GLY A 47 -0.78 -1.63 -9.29
CA GLY A 47 0.43 -2.40 -8.93
C GLY A 47 0.67 -2.43 -7.43
N LYS A 48 0.57 -1.27 -6.78
CA LYS A 48 0.79 -1.12 -5.34
C LYS A 48 -0.24 -1.84 -4.47
N LEU A 49 -1.49 -1.90 -4.91
CA LEU A 49 -2.53 -2.63 -4.19
C LEU A 49 -2.22 -4.13 -4.11
N LEU A 50 -1.76 -4.72 -5.23
CA LEU A 50 -1.37 -6.12 -5.29
C LEU A 50 -0.11 -6.39 -4.46
N GLU A 51 0.92 -5.56 -4.63
CA GLU A 51 2.21 -5.66 -3.94
C GLU A 51 2.04 -5.66 -2.41
N HIS A 52 1.17 -4.79 -1.89
CA HIS A 52 1.00 -4.59 -0.44
C HIS A 52 -0.26 -5.24 0.14
N SER A 53 -1.01 -6.03 -0.67
CA SER A 53 -2.27 -6.68 -0.25
C SER A 53 -3.28 -5.69 0.32
N ILE A 54 -3.50 -4.57 -0.37
CA ILE A 54 -4.47 -3.52 0.01
C ILE A 54 -5.79 -3.78 -0.73
N VAL A 55 -6.90 -3.79 0.00
CA VAL A 55 -8.23 -4.05 -0.56
C VAL A 55 -8.84 -2.74 -1.07
N PRO A 56 -9.08 -2.62 -2.38
CA PRO A 56 -9.79 -1.47 -2.95
C PRO A 56 -11.28 -1.55 -2.65
N ILE A 57 -11.84 -0.47 -2.11
CA ILE A 57 -13.27 -0.31 -1.88
C ILE A 57 -13.80 0.64 -2.96
N GLN A 58 -14.66 0.11 -3.84
CA GLN A 58 -15.25 0.90 -4.92
C GLN A 58 -16.32 1.83 -4.39
N GLN A 59 -16.22 3.10 -4.76
CA GLN A 59 -17.27 4.07 -4.56
C GLN A 59 -17.50 4.84 -5.86
N PHE A 60 -18.67 4.65 -6.48
CA PHE A 60 -19.02 5.37 -7.71
C PHE A 60 -19.33 6.84 -7.41
N ALA A 61 -18.70 7.73 -8.12
CA ALA A 61 -19.02 9.15 -8.09
C ALA A 61 -20.30 9.44 -8.89
N ASN A 62 -21.48 9.22 -8.28
CA ASN A 62 -22.77 9.47 -8.93
C ASN A 62 -23.04 10.94 -9.26
N THR A 63 -22.29 11.88 -8.69
CA THR A 63 -22.38 13.32 -8.92
C THR A 63 -21.03 13.94 -8.64
N THR A 64 -20.50 14.72 -9.56
CA THR A 64 -19.23 15.45 -9.41
C THR A 64 -19.29 16.35 -8.16
N GLY A 65 -18.31 16.22 -7.27
CA GLY A 65 -18.19 17.05 -6.05
C GLY A 65 -19.00 16.61 -4.84
N LYS A 66 -19.46 15.34 -4.78
CA LYS A 66 -20.03 14.77 -3.55
C LYS A 66 -19.04 13.83 -2.88
N ASN A 67 -18.93 13.92 -1.54
CA ASN A 67 -18.05 13.16 -0.64
C ASN A 67 -18.51 11.69 -0.48
N ALA A 68 -18.72 11.00 -1.62
CA ALA A 68 -19.20 9.61 -1.59
C ALA A 68 -18.12 8.67 -1.06
N THR A 69 -16.86 8.91 -1.44
CA THR A 69 -15.67 8.19 -0.98
C THR A 69 -15.49 8.35 0.53
N ASP A 70 -15.60 9.58 1.04
CA ASP A 70 -15.44 9.88 2.47
C ASP A 70 -16.51 9.18 3.31
N SER A 71 -17.78 9.20 2.83
CA SER A 71 -18.88 8.52 3.50
C SER A 71 -18.65 7.01 3.61
N ALA A 72 -18.14 6.36 2.57
CA ALA A 72 -17.83 4.94 2.57
C ALA A 72 -16.71 4.63 3.59
N MET A 73 -15.66 5.43 3.62
CA MET A 73 -14.56 5.27 4.57
C MET A 73 -15.04 5.48 6.02
N ILE A 74 -15.91 6.46 6.27
CA ILE A 74 -16.48 6.73 7.61
C ILE A 74 -17.34 5.55 8.09
N ILE A 75 -18.22 5.04 7.22
CA ILE A 75 -19.11 3.91 7.58
C ILE A 75 -18.26 2.68 7.91
N ASP A 76 -17.30 2.35 7.07
CA ASP A 76 -16.43 1.19 7.24
C ASP A 76 -15.56 1.31 8.51
N ALA A 77 -15.04 2.51 8.80
CA ALA A 77 -14.32 2.78 10.04
C ALA A 77 -15.20 2.53 11.28
N MET A 78 -16.47 2.92 11.24
CA MET A 78 -17.40 2.70 12.34
C MET A 78 -17.76 1.21 12.48
N ASP A 79 -17.92 0.48 11.37
CA ASP A 79 -18.16 -0.97 11.41
C ASP A 79 -16.97 -1.72 12.00
N ILE A 80 -15.74 -1.35 11.63
CA ILE A 80 -14.51 -1.92 12.21
C ILE A 80 -14.43 -1.58 13.71
N LEU A 81 -14.73 -0.35 14.11
CA LEU A 81 -14.75 0.08 15.51
C LEU A 81 -15.67 -0.82 16.34
N TYR A 82 -16.92 -1.00 15.89
CA TYR A 82 -17.91 -1.82 16.61
C TYR A 82 -17.61 -3.33 16.55
N GLY A 83 -16.76 -3.75 15.60
CA GLY A 83 -16.24 -5.13 15.56
C GLY A 83 -15.23 -5.45 16.65
N HIS A 84 -14.68 -4.47 17.35
CA HIS A 84 -13.69 -4.61 18.44
C HIS A 84 -12.48 -5.48 18.08
N GLN A 85 -12.02 -5.41 16.83
CA GLN A 85 -10.94 -6.27 16.32
C GLN A 85 -9.60 -5.53 16.17
N VAL A 86 -9.56 -4.25 16.51
CA VAL A 86 -8.37 -3.41 16.37
C VAL A 86 -8.21 -2.50 17.61
N ASP A 87 -6.97 -2.14 17.91
CA ASP A 87 -6.61 -1.21 18.99
C ASP A 87 -6.48 0.23 18.51
N GLY A 88 -6.50 0.45 17.21
CA GLY A 88 -6.36 1.76 16.62
C GLY A 88 -6.56 1.80 15.12
N PHE A 89 -6.58 3.03 14.61
CA PHE A 89 -6.79 3.36 13.19
C PHE A 89 -5.65 4.22 12.68
N CYS A 90 -5.25 3.96 11.45
CA CYS A 90 -4.43 4.86 10.65
C CYS A 90 -5.32 5.45 9.55
N LEU A 91 -5.57 6.75 9.62
CA LEU A 91 -6.35 7.50 8.63
C LEU A 91 -5.39 8.28 7.73
N VAL A 92 -5.37 7.92 6.44
CA VAL A 92 -4.47 8.52 5.46
C VAL A 92 -5.27 9.39 4.51
N SER A 93 -5.30 10.69 4.79
CA SER A 93 -5.97 11.72 4.00
C SER A 93 -5.46 13.12 4.35
N SER A 94 -5.65 14.06 3.44
CA SER A 94 -5.43 15.49 3.69
C SER A 94 -6.73 16.29 3.79
N ASP A 95 -7.88 15.62 3.95
CA ASP A 95 -9.18 16.25 4.03
C ASP A 95 -9.63 16.50 5.47
N SER A 96 -10.19 17.70 5.71
CA SER A 96 -10.79 18.09 7.00
C SER A 96 -12.05 17.32 7.35
N ASP A 97 -12.75 16.72 6.41
CA ASP A 97 -14.00 16.00 6.59
C ASP A 97 -13.83 14.79 7.52
N PHE A 98 -12.62 14.24 7.61
CA PHE A 98 -12.28 13.17 8.54
C PHE A 98 -12.01 13.64 9.99
N THR A 99 -12.03 14.94 10.28
CA THR A 99 -11.84 15.49 11.64
C THR A 99 -12.81 14.87 12.64
N ARG A 100 -14.10 14.77 12.29
CA ARG A 100 -15.12 14.20 13.19
C ARG A 100 -14.96 12.71 13.36
N LEU A 101 -14.55 11.99 12.32
CA LEU A 101 -14.23 10.56 12.42
C LEU A 101 -13.07 10.33 13.39
N ALA A 102 -11.95 11.03 13.22
CA ALA A 102 -10.79 10.91 14.11
C ALA A 102 -11.14 11.19 15.57
N SER A 103 -11.90 12.27 15.85
CA SER A 103 -12.39 12.59 17.18
C SER A 103 -13.27 11.46 17.76
N ARG A 104 -14.21 10.92 16.95
CA ARG A 104 -15.13 9.87 17.40
C ARG A 104 -14.40 8.56 17.73
N LEU A 105 -13.40 8.19 16.92
CA LEU A 105 -12.57 7.01 17.20
C LEU A 105 -11.79 7.17 18.50
N ARG A 106 -11.20 8.35 18.75
CA ARG A 106 -10.50 8.65 20.01
C ARG A 106 -11.43 8.65 21.21
N GLU A 107 -12.63 9.22 21.10
CA GLU A 107 -13.67 9.17 22.14
C GLU A 107 -14.04 7.72 22.53
N SER A 108 -13.88 6.78 21.60
CA SER A 108 -14.08 5.35 21.82
C SER A 108 -12.84 4.62 22.37
N GLY A 109 -11.79 5.36 22.74
CA GLY A 109 -10.57 4.81 23.31
C GLY A 109 -9.57 4.29 22.30
N MET A 110 -9.79 4.52 20.99
CA MET A 110 -8.87 4.07 19.95
C MET A 110 -7.66 5.00 19.80
N THR A 111 -6.50 4.43 19.54
CA THR A 111 -5.35 5.20 19.04
C THR A 111 -5.61 5.59 17.59
N VAL A 112 -5.55 6.89 17.27
CA VAL A 112 -5.73 7.38 15.90
C VAL A 112 -4.44 8.01 15.40
N ILE A 113 -3.85 7.38 14.39
CA ILE A 113 -2.70 7.88 13.66
C ILE A 113 -3.22 8.55 12.38
N GLY A 114 -2.97 9.84 12.23
CA GLY A 114 -3.26 10.56 10.99
C GLY A 114 -1.99 10.66 10.16
N MET A 115 -2.10 10.40 8.87
CA MET A 115 -1.02 10.64 7.91
C MET A 115 -1.56 11.47 6.74
N GLY A 116 -0.91 12.56 6.40
CA GLY A 116 -1.37 13.45 5.33
C GLY A 116 -0.26 14.33 4.81
N GLU A 117 -0.55 15.01 3.71
CA GLU A 117 0.38 15.97 3.11
C GLU A 117 0.46 17.27 3.92
N GLU A 118 1.47 18.09 3.67
CA GLU A 118 1.72 19.36 4.39
C GLU A 118 0.50 20.30 4.39
N LYS A 119 -0.29 20.28 3.31
CA LYS A 119 -1.53 21.05 3.16
C LYS A 119 -2.66 20.63 4.10
N THR A 120 -2.50 19.52 4.85
CA THR A 120 -3.55 18.97 5.73
C THR A 120 -3.97 19.99 6.79
N PRO A 121 -5.28 20.30 6.90
CA PRO A 121 -5.79 21.29 7.86
C PRO A 121 -5.48 20.93 9.32
N LEU A 122 -5.17 21.95 10.12
CA LEU A 122 -4.85 21.80 11.53
C LEU A 122 -5.98 21.10 12.32
N SER A 123 -7.24 21.29 11.93
CA SER A 123 -8.40 20.64 12.56
C SER A 123 -8.27 19.11 12.49
N PHE A 124 -7.92 18.54 11.34
CA PHE A 124 -7.73 17.10 11.23
C PHE A 124 -6.45 16.65 11.95
N ARG A 125 -5.35 17.37 11.78
CA ARG A 125 -4.07 17.05 12.46
C ARG A 125 -4.25 16.97 13.99
N SER A 126 -4.92 17.95 14.60
CA SER A 126 -5.15 18.02 16.04
C SER A 126 -6.18 17.00 16.54
N SER A 127 -7.03 16.47 15.67
CA SER A 127 -8.02 15.45 16.03
C SER A 127 -7.41 14.04 16.15
N CYS A 128 -6.22 13.83 15.61
CA CYS A 128 -5.49 12.56 15.72
C CYS A 128 -4.73 12.46 17.06
N SER A 129 -4.43 11.24 17.51
CA SER A 129 -3.53 11.00 18.65
C SER A 129 -2.09 11.32 18.26
N ILE A 130 -1.71 10.94 17.03
CA ILE A 130 -0.42 11.18 16.40
C ILE A 130 -0.71 11.65 14.99
N PHE A 131 0.04 12.61 14.50
CA PHE A 131 -0.03 13.02 13.09
C PHE A 131 1.36 13.05 12.47
N THR A 132 1.52 12.40 11.32
CA THR A 132 2.77 12.33 10.58
C THR A 132 2.59 12.94 9.18
N ASN A 133 3.56 13.76 8.78
CA ASN A 133 3.58 14.38 7.46
C ASN A 133 4.21 13.41 6.44
N LEU A 134 3.53 13.16 5.33
CA LEU A 134 3.96 12.20 4.31
C LEU A 134 5.19 12.67 3.53
N GLU A 135 5.36 13.97 3.32
CA GLU A 135 6.53 14.50 2.65
C GLU A 135 7.80 14.29 3.49
N VAL A 136 7.70 14.48 4.80
CA VAL A 136 8.82 14.25 5.73
C VAL A 136 9.25 12.79 5.71
N LEU A 137 8.30 11.85 5.81
CA LEU A 137 8.59 10.42 5.72
C LEU A 137 9.31 10.04 4.40
N LEU A 138 8.86 10.62 3.29
CA LEU A 138 9.47 10.33 1.98
C LEU A 138 10.88 10.92 1.85
N GLU A 139 11.18 12.03 2.53
CA GLU A 139 12.51 12.62 2.56
C GLU A 139 13.46 11.81 3.44
N GLU A 140 12.97 11.30 4.56
CA GLU A 140 13.73 10.42 5.46
C GLU A 140 14.14 9.12 4.75
N GLU A 141 13.19 8.43 4.07
CA GLU A 141 13.45 7.22 3.29
C GLU A 141 14.58 7.44 2.26
N LYS A 142 14.51 8.54 1.49
CA LYS A 142 15.55 8.87 0.51
C LYS A 142 16.90 9.20 1.14
N GLY A 143 16.90 9.78 2.32
CA GLY A 143 18.11 10.10 3.08
C GLY A 143 18.81 8.82 3.55
N GLU A 144 18.06 7.82 3.97
CA GLU A 144 18.58 6.53 4.40
C GLU A 144 19.14 5.73 3.21
N GLU A 145 18.44 5.69 2.08
CA GLU A 145 18.92 5.04 0.84
C GLU A 145 20.27 5.64 0.33
N MET A 146 20.48 6.94 0.51
CA MET A 146 21.74 7.60 0.11
C MET A 146 22.90 7.30 1.07
N GLN A 147 22.65 6.88 2.30
CA GLN A 147 23.69 6.54 3.28
C GLN A 147 24.12 5.07 3.21
N GLU A 148 23.30 4.20 2.63
CA GLU A 148 23.63 2.78 2.39
C GLU A 148 24.33 2.52 1.03
N GLY A 149 24.88 3.53 0.38
CA GLY A 149 25.70 3.40 -0.82
C GLY A 149 27.02 2.66 -0.53
N PRO A 150 27.60 1.90 -1.49
CA PRO A 150 28.58 0.84 -1.25
C PRO A 150 29.93 1.39 -0.80
N ASP A 151 30.20 1.36 0.48
CA ASP A 151 31.56 1.39 0.99
C ASP A 151 32.16 -0.02 0.94
N GLY A 152 33.17 -0.21 0.10
CA GLY A 152 34.03 -1.37 0.24
C GLY A 152 34.53 -2.02 -1.04
N ALA A 153 35.10 -1.25 -1.97
CA ALA A 153 36.06 -1.83 -2.92
C ALA A 153 37.46 -1.46 -2.48
N GLY A 154 38.04 -2.24 -1.59
CA GLY A 154 39.46 -2.23 -1.19
C GLY A 154 40.15 -3.44 -1.84
N GLU A 155 41.16 -3.15 -2.65
CA GLU A 155 42.07 -4.02 -3.40
C GLU A 155 42.70 -5.15 -2.58
N SER A 156 42.86 -6.31 -3.11
CA SER A 156 44.11 -6.87 -3.66
C SER A 156 44.16 -8.40 -3.59
N GLY A 157 44.60 -9.03 -4.68
CA GLY A 157 45.47 -10.19 -4.53
C GLY A 157 45.04 -11.54 -5.09
N LYS A 158 45.38 -11.75 -6.39
CA LYS A 158 45.91 -12.99 -7.02
C LYS A 158 45.28 -14.36 -6.76
N LYS A 159 44.83 -14.93 -7.88
CA LYS A 159 45.02 -16.32 -8.40
C LYS A 159 44.92 -17.49 -7.43
N ASP A 160 43.96 -18.38 -7.71
CA ASP A 160 44.26 -19.71 -8.28
C ASP A 160 42.95 -20.40 -8.73
N GLU A 161 43.08 -21.05 -9.89
CA GLU A 161 42.07 -21.90 -10.53
C GLU A 161 41.79 -23.15 -9.68
N ARG A 162 40.54 -23.58 -9.64
CA ARG A 162 40.13 -25.00 -9.75
C ARG A 162 38.61 -25.13 -9.83
N ASP A 163 38.21 -25.89 -10.86
CA ASP A 163 36.86 -26.36 -11.16
C ASP A 163 36.21 -27.13 -10.00
N GLU A 164 34.86 -27.01 -9.88
CA GLU A 164 33.95 -28.16 -9.86
C GLU A 164 32.50 -27.72 -9.54
N ASP A 165 31.61 -28.11 -10.45
CA ASP A 165 30.20 -28.49 -10.35
C ASP A 165 29.32 -28.06 -9.17
N GLY A 166 28.20 -27.40 -9.53
CA GLY A 166 27.05 -27.18 -8.64
C GLY A 166 25.78 -26.78 -9.38
N ALA A 167 25.22 -27.69 -10.17
CA ALA A 167 23.91 -27.52 -10.80
C ALA A 167 22.80 -27.52 -9.74
N GLY A 168 21.99 -26.45 -9.69
CA GLY A 168 20.80 -26.49 -8.88
C GLY A 168 20.08 -25.16 -8.66
N THR A 169 19.76 -24.38 -9.72
CA THR A 169 18.93 -23.19 -9.48
C THR A 169 18.15 -22.69 -10.71
N ASP A 170 17.78 -23.55 -11.65
CA ASP A 170 17.12 -23.04 -12.87
C ASP A 170 15.79 -23.72 -13.24
N ARG A 171 15.26 -24.61 -12.43
CA ARG A 171 14.00 -25.28 -12.76
C ARG A 171 12.76 -24.40 -12.58
N SER A 172 12.75 -23.56 -11.57
CA SER A 172 11.59 -22.70 -11.28
C SER A 172 11.46 -21.57 -12.29
N SER A 173 12.56 -20.94 -12.69
CA SER A 173 12.57 -19.88 -13.69
C SER A 173 12.20 -20.40 -15.09
N GLN A 174 12.60 -21.62 -15.43
CA GLN A 174 12.23 -22.26 -16.70
C GLN A 174 10.75 -22.65 -16.75
N ILE A 175 10.17 -23.11 -15.64
CA ILE A 175 8.75 -23.42 -15.55
C ILE A 175 7.91 -22.16 -15.72
N ILE A 176 8.26 -21.08 -15.05
CA ILE A 176 7.55 -19.80 -15.13
C ILE A 176 7.61 -19.22 -16.55
N SER A 177 8.75 -19.22 -17.20
CA SER A 177 8.89 -18.73 -18.58
C SER A 177 8.12 -19.59 -19.59
N THR A 178 8.05 -20.90 -19.37
CA THR A 178 7.29 -21.83 -20.22
C THR A 178 5.78 -21.61 -20.07
N VAL A 179 5.29 -21.41 -18.86
CA VAL A 179 3.86 -21.12 -18.59
C VAL A 179 3.44 -19.77 -19.18
N ILE A 180 4.27 -18.74 -19.03
CA ILE A 180 4.01 -17.41 -19.64
C ILE A 180 3.97 -17.50 -21.16
N GLY A 181 4.88 -18.26 -21.79
CA GLY A 181 4.89 -18.49 -23.23
C GLY A 181 3.63 -19.21 -23.73
N MET A 182 3.13 -20.20 -23.00
CA MET A 182 1.90 -20.92 -23.34
C MET A 182 0.64 -20.04 -23.23
N ILE A 183 0.58 -19.17 -22.23
CA ILE A 183 -0.54 -18.21 -22.05
C ILE A 183 -0.55 -17.19 -23.20
N SER A 184 0.60 -16.63 -23.55
CA SER A 184 0.72 -15.67 -24.66
C SER A 184 0.33 -16.29 -26.01
N ASP A 185 0.73 -17.54 -26.27
CA ASP A 185 0.39 -18.27 -27.52
C ASP A 185 -1.11 -18.66 -27.58
N SER A 186 -1.79 -18.78 -26.45
CA SER A 186 -3.22 -19.09 -26.40
C SER A 186 -4.10 -17.86 -26.62
N GLU A 187 -3.68 -16.68 -26.16
CA GLU A 187 -4.38 -15.41 -26.42
C GLU A 187 -4.37 -15.06 -27.92
N ASP A 188 -3.26 -15.31 -28.61
CA ASP A 188 -3.12 -15.04 -30.06
C ASP A 188 -3.99 -16.00 -30.93
N LYS A 189 -4.41 -17.16 -30.39
CA LYS A 189 -5.22 -18.16 -31.10
C LYS A 189 -6.70 -18.19 -30.69
N GLY A 190 -7.13 -17.33 -29.77
CA GLY A 190 -8.53 -17.23 -29.34
C GLY A 190 -9.11 -18.51 -28.71
N LYS A 191 -8.26 -19.36 -28.07
CA LYS A 191 -8.67 -20.57 -27.37
C LYS A 191 -8.47 -20.40 -25.86
N GLU A 192 -9.53 -20.51 -25.08
CA GLU A 192 -9.43 -20.66 -23.63
C GLU A 192 -8.82 -22.03 -23.27
N LEU A 193 -7.74 -22.01 -22.49
CA LEU A 193 -7.14 -23.23 -21.93
C LEU A 193 -7.93 -23.69 -20.70
N SER A 194 -8.43 -24.91 -20.76
CA SER A 194 -9.06 -25.59 -19.62
C SER A 194 -8.00 -26.10 -18.63
N LEU A 195 -8.22 -25.87 -17.33
CA LEU A 195 -7.35 -26.33 -16.22
C LEU A 195 -7.08 -27.84 -16.18
N GLY A 196 -7.70 -28.65 -17.06
CA GLY A 196 -7.49 -30.10 -17.18
C GLY A 196 -6.31 -30.52 -18.06
N GLU A 197 -5.65 -29.62 -18.79
CA GLU A 197 -4.56 -29.95 -19.71
C GLU A 197 -3.14 -29.65 -19.15
N ILE A 198 -3.07 -29.22 -17.87
CA ILE A 198 -1.82 -28.97 -17.17
C ILE A 198 -1.62 -30.08 -16.13
N GLY A 199 -1.23 -31.23 -16.60
CA GLY A 199 -0.90 -32.40 -15.80
C GLY A 199 0.53 -32.88 -16.05
#